data_6c892515469ead48b75fcfc261457665
#
_entry.id   6c892515469ead48b75fcfc261457665
#
_cell.length_a   1.000
_cell.length_b   1.000
_cell.length_c   1.000
_cell.angle_alpha   90.00
_cell.angle_beta   90.00
_cell.angle_gamma   90.00
#
_symmetry.space_group_name_H-M   'P 1'
#
loop_
_entity.id
_entity.type
_entity.pdbx_description
1 polymer ?
#
loop_
_entity_poly.entity_id
_entity_poly.type
_entity_poly.pdbx_seq_one_letter_code
_entity_poly.pdbx_strand_id
1 'polypeptide(L)'
;DFCFLYIRKRGINFPLFFYFYFMKALLIIFFLFFNYSFSQETVFELLNSNQTGVEFNNVIEDKKEHNILLYANYYGGAGVGIADFDNDGLQDLYFGGNLVADKIYRNLGDFKFLDKTENSGILDNGSWSSGISIADINNDGLVDVYVSKELYDDNPELRRNKLYINKGDFTFEESSKKWGVDVSARTRHAVFFDYNNDGYLDLYLLNQPPNPGSYSKFFGADLTLPEYSLQLFKNTGNNSFIDVTDEAGLKRTGFPNSVVASDLNQDGYVDLYVANDFDAPDFLYYNNGDGTFSYETES
;
A
#
# COMPACT_ATOMS: atom_id res chain seq x y z
N ASP A 1 60.94 -42.63 27.37
CA ASP A 1 60.43 -42.54 28.77
C ASP A 1 59.09 -41.78 28.68
N PHE A 2 58.00 -42.55 28.62
CA PHE A 2 56.68 -41.99 28.71
C PHE A 2 56.24 -41.88 30.18
N CYS A 3 56.22 -40.64 30.68
CA CYS A 3 55.73 -40.34 32.03
C CYS A 3 54.19 -40.45 32.03
N PHE A 4 53.68 -41.50 32.70
CA PHE A 4 52.23 -41.66 32.92
C PHE A 4 51.81 -40.86 34.13
N LEU A 5 51.09 -39.76 33.96
CA LEU A 5 50.40 -39.04 35.01
C LEU A 5 49.05 -39.71 35.30
N TYR A 6 48.76 -40.05 36.57
CA TYR A 6 47.47 -40.59 37.01
C TYR A 6 46.72 -39.55 37.84
N ILE A 7 45.47 -39.36 37.58
CA ILE A 7 44.57 -38.58 38.46
C ILE A 7 43.75 -39.56 39.30
N ARG A 8 43.94 -39.50 40.62
CA ARG A 8 43.23 -40.36 41.59
C ARG A 8 41.97 -39.66 42.08
N LYS A 9 40.79 -40.14 41.70
CA LYS A 9 39.51 -39.75 42.32
C LYS A 9 38.67 -41.00 42.63
N ARG A 10 38.48 -41.24 43.95
CA ARG A 10 37.61 -42.32 44.52
C ARG A 10 37.83 -43.73 43.95
N GLY A 11 39.06 -44.25 44.02
CA GLY A 11 39.32 -45.67 43.84
C GLY A 11 39.35 -46.23 42.42
N ILE A 12 39.17 -45.42 41.38
CA ILE A 12 39.24 -45.85 39.99
C ILE A 12 40.41 -45.10 39.34
N ASN A 13 41.46 -45.85 38.91
CA ASN A 13 42.61 -45.30 38.20
C ASN A 13 42.35 -45.40 36.72
N PHE A 14 42.09 -44.26 36.05
CA PHE A 14 42.12 -44.21 34.59
C PHE A 14 43.43 -43.59 34.12
N PRO A 15 44.12 -44.18 33.13
CA PRO A 15 45.34 -43.58 32.59
C PRO A 15 44.99 -42.24 31.88
N LEU A 16 45.81 -41.23 32.08
CA LEU A 16 45.64 -39.89 31.52
C LEU A 16 45.39 -39.92 30.00
N PHE A 17 45.94 -40.94 29.36
CA PHE A 17 45.75 -41.19 27.91
C PHE A 17 44.28 -41.44 27.54
N PHE A 18 43.50 -42.13 28.38
CA PHE A 18 42.07 -42.33 28.17
C PHE A 18 41.25 -41.05 28.36
N TYR A 19 41.69 -40.18 29.27
CA TYR A 19 41.02 -38.90 29.51
C TYR A 19 41.23 -37.96 28.31
N PHE A 20 42.41 -37.92 27.71
CA PHE A 20 42.71 -37.14 26.50
C PHE A 20 41.96 -37.64 25.26
N TYR A 21 41.80 -38.95 25.09
CA TYR A 21 41.01 -39.53 23.99
C TYR A 21 39.54 -39.28 24.18
N PHE A 22 39.03 -39.39 25.39
CA PHE A 22 37.63 -39.12 25.72
C PHE A 22 37.29 -37.64 25.53
N MET A 23 38.18 -36.73 25.98
CA MET A 23 38.02 -35.29 25.73
C MET A 23 38.10 -34.95 24.24
N LYS A 24 38.97 -35.56 23.47
CA LYS A 24 39.02 -35.37 22.00
C LYS A 24 37.77 -35.91 21.31
N ALA A 25 37.29 -37.06 21.74
CA ALA A 25 36.02 -37.62 21.24
C ALA A 25 34.82 -36.74 21.58
N LEU A 26 34.73 -36.20 22.78
CA LEU A 26 33.70 -35.23 23.21
C LEU A 26 33.80 -33.92 22.44
N LEU A 27 34.99 -33.42 22.18
CA LEU A 27 35.19 -32.23 21.34
C LEU A 27 34.78 -32.49 19.88
N ILE A 28 35.11 -33.65 19.32
CA ILE A 28 34.68 -34.01 17.95
C ILE A 28 33.16 -34.17 17.88
N ILE A 29 32.53 -34.80 18.87
CA ILE A 29 31.08 -34.92 18.99
C ILE A 29 30.44 -33.53 19.13
N PHE A 30 30.98 -32.65 19.98
CA PHE A 30 30.54 -31.27 20.16
C PHE A 30 30.70 -30.47 18.83
N PHE A 31 31.82 -30.62 18.09
CA PHE A 31 32.00 -30.00 16.77
C PHE A 31 31.05 -30.59 15.73
N LEU A 32 30.71 -31.89 15.79
CA LEU A 32 29.73 -32.50 14.88
C LEU A 32 28.32 -32.03 15.18
N PHE A 33 27.96 -31.79 16.44
CA PHE A 33 26.69 -31.21 16.83
C PHE A 33 26.58 -29.71 16.50
N PHE A 34 27.68 -28.96 16.53
CA PHE A 34 27.69 -27.53 16.16
C PHE A 34 27.58 -27.27 14.67
N ASN A 35 27.85 -28.27 13.81
CA ASN A 35 27.67 -28.18 12.38
C ASN A 35 26.26 -28.59 11.89
N TYR A 36 25.34 -28.96 12.79
CA TYR A 36 23.93 -28.88 12.48
C TYR A 36 23.53 -27.41 12.51
N SER A 37 23.92 -26.67 11.47
CA SER A 37 23.23 -25.47 11.10
C SER A 37 21.78 -25.88 10.84
N PHE A 38 20.88 -25.56 11.77
CA PHE A 38 19.48 -25.52 11.45
C PHE A 38 19.38 -24.55 10.27
N SER A 39 19.24 -25.07 9.07
CA SER A 39 18.74 -24.26 7.96
C SER A 39 17.41 -23.74 8.44
N GLN A 40 17.36 -22.46 8.82
CA GLN A 40 16.10 -21.82 9.15
C GLN A 40 15.31 -21.91 7.85
N GLU A 41 14.22 -22.68 7.83
CA GLU A 41 13.32 -22.70 6.70
C GLU A 41 12.95 -21.24 6.40
N THR A 42 13.14 -20.82 5.17
CA THR A 42 12.76 -19.47 4.75
C THR A 42 11.26 -19.34 4.94
N VAL A 43 10.83 -18.39 5.79
CA VAL A 43 9.40 -18.12 6.02
C VAL A 43 8.73 -17.60 4.75
N PHE A 44 9.51 -16.97 3.85
CA PHE A 44 9.07 -16.45 2.57
C PHE A 44 9.87 -17.08 1.43
N GLU A 45 9.17 -17.48 0.39
CA GLU A 45 9.74 -17.97 -0.86
C GLU A 45 9.40 -17.00 -1.99
N LEU A 46 10.39 -16.65 -2.81
CA LEU A 46 10.17 -15.84 -4.02
C LEU A 46 9.70 -16.76 -5.15
N LEU A 47 8.42 -16.64 -5.51
CA LEU A 47 7.84 -17.34 -6.65
C LEU A 47 8.06 -16.54 -7.94
N ASN A 48 8.43 -17.21 -9.01
CA ASN A 48 8.62 -16.59 -10.31
C ASN A 48 7.32 -16.60 -11.14
N SER A 49 7.27 -15.77 -12.20
CA SER A 49 6.10 -15.65 -13.06
C SER A 49 5.68 -16.98 -13.75
N ASN A 50 6.61 -17.85 -14.07
CA ASN A 50 6.28 -19.17 -14.66
C ASN A 50 5.55 -20.09 -13.66
N GLN A 51 5.77 -19.87 -12.35
CA GLN A 51 5.07 -20.60 -11.29
C GLN A 51 3.71 -20.01 -11.01
N THR A 52 3.63 -18.67 -11.00
CA THR A 52 2.43 -17.95 -10.56
C THR A 52 1.50 -17.53 -11.69
N GLY A 53 2.00 -17.36 -12.92
CA GLY A 53 1.25 -16.75 -14.03
C GLY A 53 1.16 -15.21 -13.94
N VAL A 54 1.77 -14.56 -12.93
CA VAL A 54 1.79 -13.10 -12.81
C VAL A 54 2.96 -12.55 -13.62
N GLU A 55 2.65 -11.92 -14.75
CA GLU A 55 3.65 -11.36 -15.68
C GLU A 55 3.72 -9.82 -15.61
N PHE A 56 3.01 -9.20 -14.66
CA PHE A 56 3.03 -7.76 -14.51
C PHE A 56 4.45 -7.25 -14.20
N ASN A 57 4.89 -6.26 -14.97
CA ASN A 57 6.15 -5.58 -14.76
C ASN A 57 5.96 -4.07 -14.94
N ASN A 58 6.09 -3.33 -13.84
CA ASN A 58 5.94 -1.87 -13.84
C ASN A 58 7.20 -1.19 -14.39
N VAL A 59 7.38 -1.24 -15.70
CA VAL A 59 8.55 -0.66 -16.38
C VAL A 59 8.44 0.85 -16.44
N ILE A 60 9.45 1.55 -15.94
CA ILE A 60 9.58 3.00 -15.98
C ILE A 60 10.83 3.35 -16.78
N GLU A 61 10.67 4.22 -17.77
CA GLU A 61 11.75 4.73 -18.60
C GLU A 61 11.89 6.24 -18.41
N ASP A 62 13.10 6.71 -18.10
CA ASP A 62 13.39 8.13 -18.06
C ASP A 62 13.25 8.77 -19.44
N LYS A 63 12.44 9.81 -19.50
CA LYS A 63 12.24 10.64 -20.70
C LYS A 63 12.53 12.10 -20.37
N LYS A 64 12.80 12.91 -21.40
CA LYS A 64 13.02 14.34 -21.20
C LYS A 64 11.85 15.01 -20.49
N GLU A 65 10.63 14.58 -20.77
CA GLU A 65 9.37 15.11 -20.26
C GLU A 65 8.95 14.49 -18.93
N HIS A 66 9.42 13.28 -18.62
CA HIS A 66 9.06 12.51 -17.43
C HIS A 66 10.30 11.83 -16.85
N ASN A 67 10.77 12.29 -15.72
CA ASN A 67 11.93 11.76 -15.00
C ASN A 67 11.95 12.26 -13.55
N ILE A 68 12.88 11.75 -12.75
CA ILE A 68 13.01 12.08 -11.33
C ILE A 68 13.28 13.57 -11.05
N LEU A 69 13.90 14.30 -11.97
CA LEU A 69 14.19 15.73 -11.81
C LEU A 69 12.94 16.60 -11.96
N LEU A 70 11.94 16.09 -12.67
CA LEU A 70 10.67 16.78 -12.91
C LEU A 70 9.55 16.30 -11.97
N TYR A 71 9.68 15.07 -11.44
CA TYR A 71 8.69 14.46 -10.57
C TYR A 71 9.39 13.63 -9.50
N ALA A 72 9.42 14.10 -8.25
CA ALA A 72 10.17 13.48 -7.15
C ALA A 72 9.73 12.04 -6.86
N ASN A 73 8.44 11.72 -7.07
CA ASN A 73 7.90 10.39 -6.85
C ASN A 73 7.99 9.45 -8.07
N TYR A 74 8.84 9.80 -9.07
CA TYR A 74 8.91 9.06 -10.34
C TYR A 74 9.22 7.58 -10.17
N TYR A 75 10.04 7.22 -9.20
CA TYR A 75 10.34 5.82 -8.86
C TYR A 75 9.56 5.30 -7.65
N GLY A 76 8.51 6.00 -7.23
CA GLY A 76 7.70 5.62 -6.06
C GLY A 76 6.85 4.38 -6.26
N GLY A 77 6.75 3.89 -7.50
CA GLY A 77 5.89 2.76 -7.84
C GLY A 77 4.41 3.13 -7.89
N ALA A 78 3.57 2.11 -7.93
CA ALA A 78 2.11 2.21 -7.90
C ALA A 78 1.53 1.29 -6.82
N GLY A 79 0.22 1.38 -6.60
CA GLY A 79 -0.47 0.58 -5.61
C GLY A 79 -0.70 -0.87 -6.07
N VAL A 80 -0.90 -1.75 -5.09
CA VAL A 80 -1.38 -3.12 -5.28
C VAL A 80 -2.63 -3.31 -4.44
N GLY A 81 -3.68 -3.84 -5.05
CA GLY A 81 -4.92 -4.22 -4.39
C GLY A 81 -5.02 -5.75 -4.25
N ILE A 82 -5.51 -6.21 -3.10
CA ILE A 82 -5.74 -7.63 -2.82
C ILE A 82 -7.16 -7.77 -2.30
N ALA A 83 -8.02 -8.51 -3.02
CA ALA A 83 -9.40 -8.78 -2.62
C ALA A 83 -9.93 -10.01 -3.36
N ASP A 84 -11.02 -10.56 -2.88
CA ASP A 84 -11.81 -11.58 -3.57
C ASP A 84 -12.83 -10.87 -4.47
N PHE A 85 -12.51 -10.70 -5.77
CA PHE A 85 -13.33 -9.93 -6.70
C PHE A 85 -14.51 -10.69 -7.29
N ASP A 86 -14.53 -12.02 -7.18
CA ASP A 86 -15.62 -12.86 -7.69
C ASP A 86 -16.32 -13.70 -6.60
N ASN A 87 -15.98 -13.44 -5.31
CA ASN A 87 -16.54 -14.11 -4.15
C ASN A 87 -16.35 -15.64 -4.18
N ASP A 88 -15.21 -16.12 -4.73
CA ASP A 88 -14.87 -17.55 -4.74
C ASP A 88 -14.10 -18.02 -3.50
N GLY A 89 -13.75 -17.09 -2.60
CA GLY A 89 -13.01 -17.32 -1.35
C GLY A 89 -11.50 -17.24 -1.50
N LEU A 90 -10.98 -16.93 -2.69
CA LEU A 90 -9.56 -16.74 -2.96
C LEU A 90 -9.23 -15.25 -3.15
N GLN A 91 -8.06 -14.84 -2.68
CA GLN A 91 -7.63 -13.43 -2.82
C GLN A 91 -7.00 -13.22 -4.19
N ASP A 92 -7.57 -12.32 -4.97
CA ASP A 92 -7.13 -11.88 -6.28
C ASP A 92 -6.18 -10.68 -6.18
N LEU A 93 -5.58 -10.28 -7.31
CA LEU A 93 -4.60 -9.21 -7.34
C LEU A 93 -4.99 -8.13 -8.36
N TYR A 94 -4.86 -6.87 -7.95
CA TYR A 94 -4.90 -5.70 -8.84
C TYR A 94 -3.58 -4.96 -8.76
N PHE A 95 -2.92 -4.74 -9.89
CA PHE A 95 -1.67 -3.97 -9.97
C PHE A 95 -1.91 -2.65 -10.69
N GLY A 96 -1.60 -1.54 -10.03
CA GLY A 96 -1.52 -0.25 -10.70
C GLY A 96 -0.24 -0.13 -11.52
N GLY A 97 -0.33 0.46 -12.71
CA GLY A 97 0.81 0.73 -13.59
C GLY A 97 1.15 2.21 -13.65
N ASN A 98 2.44 2.56 -13.73
CA ASN A 98 2.86 3.95 -13.92
C ASN A 98 2.87 4.33 -15.42
N LEU A 99 3.79 3.77 -16.20
CA LEU A 99 3.86 3.95 -17.66
C LEU A 99 3.36 2.73 -18.44
N VAL A 100 2.79 1.77 -17.73
CA VAL A 100 2.17 0.54 -18.26
C VAL A 100 0.73 0.47 -17.79
N ALA A 101 -0.12 -0.29 -18.49
CA ALA A 101 -1.51 -0.47 -18.09
C ALA A 101 -1.65 -1.20 -16.76
N ASP A 102 -2.69 -0.87 -16.01
CA ASP A 102 -3.11 -1.61 -14.83
C ASP A 102 -3.45 -3.06 -15.20
N LYS A 103 -3.32 -3.98 -14.25
CA LYS A 103 -3.58 -5.40 -14.44
C LYS A 103 -4.40 -5.98 -13.30
N ILE A 104 -5.34 -6.87 -13.64
CA ILE A 104 -6.10 -7.64 -12.67
C ILE A 104 -5.94 -9.13 -12.94
N TYR A 105 -5.71 -9.89 -11.86
CA TYR A 105 -5.43 -11.33 -11.91
C TYR A 105 -6.39 -12.09 -11.00
N ARG A 106 -7.06 -13.10 -11.55
CA ARG A 106 -7.84 -14.06 -10.77
C ARG A 106 -6.93 -15.09 -10.12
N ASN A 107 -7.13 -15.36 -8.84
CA ASN A 107 -6.48 -16.45 -8.13
C ASN A 107 -7.16 -17.79 -8.49
N LEU A 108 -6.34 -18.79 -8.83
CA LEU A 108 -6.78 -20.15 -9.15
C LEU A 108 -6.45 -21.15 -8.02
N GLY A 109 -5.97 -20.67 -6.87
CA GLY A 109 -5.41 -21.47 -5.79
C GLY A 109 -3.93 -21.82 -6.03
N ASP A 110 -3.26 -22.31 -4.99
CA ASP A 110 -1.85 -22.73 -5.03
C ASP A 110 -0.89 -21.67 -5.61
N PHE A 111 -1.14 -20.38 -5.32
CA PHE A 111 -0.40 -19.23 -5.87
C PHE A 111 -0.35 -19.18 -7.40
N LYS A 112 -1.38 -19.66 -8.07
CA LYS A 112 -1.54 -19.55 -9.53
C LYS A 112 -2.58 -18.51 -9.86
N PHE A 113 -2.27 -17.65 -10.80
CA PHE A 113 -3.12 -16.53 -11.20
C PHE A 113 -3.33 -16.51 -12.71
N LEU A 114 -4.50 -16.00 -13.12
CA LEU A 114 -4.88 -15.82 -14.50
C LEU A 114 -5.13 -14.35 -14.78
N ASP A 115 -4.45 -13.76 -15.75
CA ASP A 115 -4.71 -12.40 -16.22
C ASP A 115 -6.14 -12.29 -16.78
N LYS A 116 -6.95 -11.43 -16.16
CA LYS A 116 -8.36 -11.16 -16.51
C LYS A 116 -8.55 -9.77 -17.09
N THR A 117 -7.48 -9.01 -17.31
CA THR A 117 -7.52 -7.59 -17.65
C THR A 117 -8.27 -7.30 -18.96
N GLU A 118 -8.06 -8.09 -20.02
CA GLU A 118 -8.53 -7.78 -21.37
C GLU A 118 -10.06 -7.56 -21.46
N ASN A 119 -10.85 -8.32 -20.70
CA ASN A 119 -12.31 -8.26 -20.74
C ASN A 119 -12.93 -7.72 -19.43
N SER A 120 -12.10 -7.18 -18.55
CA SER A 120 -12.55 -6.73 -17.24
C SER A 120 -13.29 -5.38 -17.26
N GLY A 121 -13.13 -4.58 -18.32
CA GLY A 121 -13.59 -3.19 -18.33
C GLY A 121 -12.65 -2.21 -17.64
N ILE A 122 -11.50 -2.69 -17.09
CA ILE A 122 -10.43 -1.85 -16.58
C ILE A 122 -9.69 -1.26 -17.76
N LEU A 123 -9.92 0.02 -17.99
CA LEU A 123 -9.36 0.76 -19.11
C LEU A 123 -8.32 1.75 -18.56
N ASP A 124 -7.06 1.40 -18.68
CA ASP A 124 -5.97 2.32 -18.43
C ASP A 124 -5.17 2.55 -19.71
N ASN A 125 -5.23 3.77 -20.20
CA ASN A 125 -4.56 4.19 -21.45
C ASN A 125 -3.17 4.78 -21.20
N GLY A 126 -2.41 4.24 -20.23
CA GLY A 126 -1.08 4.73 -19.88
C GLY A 126 -1.12 5.98 -19.00
N SER A 127 -2.17 6.17 -18.24
CA SER A 127 -2.23 7.13 -17.14
C SER A 127 -1.40 6.61 -15.96
N TRP A 128 -0.88 7.50 -15.15
CA TRP A 128 -0.02 7.15 -14.02
C TRP A 128 -0.85 6.76 -12.80
N SER A 129 -0.98 5.46 -12.51
CA SER A 129 -1.60 4.97 -11.26
C SER A 129 -0.63 5.14 -10.09
N SER A 130 -1.08 5.75 -8.99
CA SER A 130 -0.28 6.02 -7.79
C SER A 130 -0.72 5.21 -6.59
N GLY A 131 -2.03 5.06 -6.39
CA GLY A 131 -2.63 4.31 -5.28
C GLY A 131 -3.81 3.47 -5.74
N ILE A 132 -4.00 2.32 -5.08
CA ILE A 132 -5.15 1.43 -5.27
C ILE A 132 -5.87 1.31 -3.93
N SER A 133 -7.16 1.60 -3.92
CA SER A 133 -8.03 1.45 -2.75
C SER A 133 -9.19 0.55 -3.08
N ILE A 134 -9.51 -0.38 -2.22
CA ILE A 134 -10.50 -1.43 -2.46
C ILE A 134 -11.53 -1.42 -1.33
N ALA A 135 -12.81 -1.38 -1.69
CA ALA A 135 -13.93 -1.47 -0.75
C ALA A 135 -15.23 -1.82 -1.49
N ASP A 136 -16.19 -2.39 -0.81
CA ASP A 136 -17.59 -2.46 -1.26
C ASP A 136 -18.25 -1.13 -0.93
N ILE A 137 -18.30 -0.21 -1.91
CA ILE A 137 -18.76 1.17 -1.68
C ILE A 137 -20.27 1.36 -1.88
N ASN A 138 -20.94 0.39 -2.48
CA ASN A 138 -22.38 0.42 -2.74
C ASN A 138 -23.16 -0.60 -1.89
N ASN A 139 -22.46 -1.35 -1.02
CA ASN A 139 -23.00 -2.38 -0.16
C ASN A 139 -23.73 -3.50 -0.93
N ASP A 140 -23.22 -3.87 -2.13
CA ASP A 140 -23.79 -4.96 -2.95
C ASP A 140 -23.11 -6.33 -2.71
N GLY A 141 -22.08 -6.36 -1.87
CA GLY A 141 -21.31 -7.56 -1.51
C GLY A 141 -20.18 -7.87 -2.47
N LEU A 142 -19.91 -7.02 -3.46
CA LEU A 142 -18.76 -7.09 -4.35
C LEU A 142 -17.79 -5.95 -4.03
N VAL A 143 -16.49 -6.22 -4.07
CA VAL A 143 -15.50 -5.18 -3.79
C VAL A 143 -15.19 -4.39 -5.06
N ASP A 144 -15.21 -3.06 -4.92
CA ASP A 144 -14.94 -2.08 -5.97
C ASP A 144 -13.49 -1.60 -5.88
N VAL A 145 -13.00 -0.92 -6.93
CA VAL A 145 -11.63 -0.43 -7.01
C VAL A 145 -11.60 1.07 -7.30
N TYR A 146 -10.94 1.84 -6.43
CA TYR A 146 -10.60 3.23 -6.71
C TYR A 146 -9.12 3.35 -7.02
N VAL A 147 -8.80 3.98 -8.15
CA VAL A 147 -7.43 4.17 -8.64
C VAL A 147 -7.09 5.65 -8.61
N SER A 148 -6.16 6.00 -7.72
CA SER A 148 -5.57 7.33 -7.65
C SER A 148 -4.59 7.55 -8.81
N LYS A 149 -4.59 8.75 -9.38
CA LYS A 149 -3.77 9.11 -10.54
C LYS A 149 -2.91 10.34 -10.27
N GLU A 150 -1.72 10.35 -10.83
CA GLU A 150 -0.73 11.43 -10.71
C GLU A 150 -0.06 11.77 -12.05
N LEU A 151 1.06 12.48 -11.99
CA LEU A 151 1.97 12.90 -13.07
C LEU A 151 1.37 13.99 -13.97
N TYR A 152 1.09 13.81 -15.12
CA TYR A 152 0.58 14.60 -16.26
C TYR A 152 0.01 16.00 -15.94
N ASP A 153 0.88 16.98 -15.60
CA ASP A 153 0.46 18.36 -15.32
C ASP A 153 -0.07 19.10 -16.56
N ASP A 154 0.43 18.71 -17.70
CA ASP A 154 0.05 19.26 -19.01
C ASP A 154 -1.21 18.59 -19.59
N ASN A 155 -1.64 17.48 -19.01
CA ASN A 155 -2.85 16.77 -19.45
C ASN A 155 -3.67 16.24 -18.25
N PRO A 156 -4.49 17.10 -17.61
CA PRO A 156 -5.30 16.71 -16.45
C PRO A 156 -6.24 15.54 -16.70
N GLU A 157 -6.63 15.27 -17.95
CA GLU A 157 -7.51 14.14 -18.29
C GLU A 157 -6.84 12.78 -18.03
N LEU A 158 -5.51 12.68 -18.20
CA LEU A 158 -4.74 11.48 -17.86
C LEU A 158 -4.55 11.31 -16.35
N ARG A 159 -4.80 12.36 -15.59
CA ARG A 159 -4.68 12.40 -14.12
C ARG A 159 -6.02 12.23 -13.41
N ARG A 160 -7.13 12.00 -14.14
CA ARG A 160 -8.42 11.74 -13.50
C ARG A 160 -8.41 10.41 -12.78
N ASN A 161 -8.73 10.44 -11.50
CA ASN A 161 -8.94 9.25 -10.71
C ASN A 161 -10.04 8.38 -11.30
N LYS A 162 -9.96 7.07 -11.10
CA LYS A 162 -10.90 6.10 -11.63
C LYS A 162 -11.63 5.36 -10.51
N LEU A 163 -12.92 5.15 -10.69
CA LEU A 163 -13.75 4.31 -9.85
C LEU A 163 -14.33 3.19 -10.72
N TYR A 164 -13.92 1.98 -10.43
CA TYR A 164 -14.39 0.77 -11.09
C TYR A 164 -15.37 0.03 -10.19
N ILE A 165 -16.66 0.08 -10.55
CA ILE A 165 -17.72 -0.66 -9.84
C ILE A 165 -17.74 -2.10 -10.35
N ASN A 166 -17.56 -3.04 -9.44
CA ASN A 166 -17.58 -4.46 -9.73
C ASN A 166 -19.00 -4.92 -10.11
N LYS A 167 -19.12 -5.68 -11.20
CA LYS A 167 -20.38 -6.25 -11.70
C LYS A 167 -20.42 -7.76 -11.57
N GLY A 168 -19.46 -8.34 -10.89
CA GLY A 168 -19.24 -9.78 -10.82
C GLY A 168 -18.47 -10.32 -12.02
N ASP A 169 -18.04 -11.57 -11.93
CA ASP A 169 -17.31 -12.31 -12.98
C ASP A 169 -16.08 -11.56 -13.55
N PHE A 170 -15.36 -10.81 -12.70
CA PHE A 170 -14.24 -9.96 -13.11
C PHE A 170 -14.61 -8.89 -14.16
N THR A 171 -15.84 -8.38 -14.12
CA THR A 171 -16.27 -7.27 -14.96
C THR A 171 -16.49 -6.02 -14.13
N PHE A 172 -16.00 -4.88 -14.60
CA PHE A 172 -16.05 -3.60 -13.90
C PHE A 172 -16.60 -2.50 -14.81
N GLU A 173 -17.36 -1.58 -14.23
CA GLU A 173 -17.87 -0.37 -14.90
C GLU A 173 -17.11 0.86 -14.38
N GLU A 174 -16.39 1.58 -15.26
CA GLU A 174 -15.81 2.87 -14.89
C GLU A 174 -16.92 3.88 -14.60
N SER A 175 -16.99 4.35 -13.37
CA SER A 175 -18.11 5.11 -12.83
C SER A 175 -17.70 6.40 -12.11
N SER A 176 -16.41 6.78 -12.12
CA SER A 176 -15.89 7.91 -11.33
C SER A 176 -16.64 9.21 -11.59
N LYS A 177 -16.91 9.52 -12.86
CA LYS A 177 -17.67 10.73 -13.25
C LYS A 177 -19.13 10.66 -12.81
N LYS A 178 -19.76 9.50 -12.93
CA LYS A 178 -21.17 9.28 -12.54
C LYS A 178 -21.34 9.44 -11.03
N TRP A 179 -20.35 9.02 -10.27
CA TRP A 179 -20.35 9.08 -8.81
C TRP A 179 -19.78 10.39 -8.25
N GLY A 180 -19.23 11.26 -9.09
CA GLY A 180 -18.70 12.58 -8.70
C GLY A 180 -17.33 12.54 -8.02
N VAL A 181 -16.52 11.52 -8.32
CA VAL A 181 -15.18 11.32 -7.74
C VAL A 181 -14.06 11.23 -8.81
N ASP A 182 -14.32 11.73 -10.02
CA ASP A 182 -13.35 11.79 -11.12
C ASP A 182 -12.37 12.98 -10.98
N VAL A 183 -11.85 13.16 -9.78
CA VAL A 183 -10.94 14.27 -9.44
C VAL A 183 -9.68 14.18 -10.30
N SER A 184 -9.26 15.31 -10.87
CA SER A 184 -8.04 15.43 -11.67
C SER A 184 -6.87 16.08 -10.93
N ALA A 185 -6.89 16.02 -9.60
CA ALA A 185 -5.78 16.42 -8.75
C ALA A 185 -4.59 15.45 -8.87
N ARG A 186 -3.48 15.76 -8.24
CA ARG A 186 -2.38 14.81 -8.05
C ARG A 186 -2.68 13.96 -6.84
N THR A 187 -3.51 12.94 -7.01
CA THR A 187 -3.94 12.08 -5.93
C THR A 187 -2.90 10.98 -5.68
N ARG A 188 -2.18 11.08 -4.58
CA ARG A 188 -1.17 10.10 -4.19
C ARG A 188 -1.78 8.78 -3.73
N HIS A 189 -2.81 8.87 -2.90
CA HIS A 189 -3.50 7.72 -2.32
C HIS A 189 -4.91 8.12 -1.92
N ALA A 190 -5.77 7.13 -1.66
CA ALA A 190 -7.11 7.31 -1.14
C ALA A 190 -7.41 6.28 -0.05
N VAL A 191 -8.32 6.59 0.87
CA VAL A 191 -8.82 5.65 1.86
C VAL A 191 -10.34 5.72 1.94
N PHE A 192 -10.97 4.55 2.07
CA PHE A 192 -12.38 4.43 2.37
C PHE A 192 -12.59 4.19 3.87
N PHE A 193 -13.50 4.93 4.48
CA PHE A 193 -13.91 4.74 5.87
C PHE A 193 -15.26 5.41 6.10
N ASP A 194 -16.01 4.97 7.08
CA ASP A 194 -17.29 5.58 7.47
C ASP A 194 -16.99 6.67 8.52
N TYR A 195 -16.95 7.95 8.07
CA TYR A 195 -16.57 9.06 8.98
C TYR A 195 -17.70 9.53 9.89
N ASN A 196 -18.95 9.21 9.52
CA ASN A 196 -20.14 9.72 10.21
C ASN A 196 -21.01 8.62 10.82
N ASN A 197 -20.55 7.36 10.76
CA ASN A 197 -21.23 6.17 11.26
C ASN A 197 -22.62 5.95 10.63
N ASP A 198 -22.80 6.31 9.33
CA ASP A 198 -24.07 6.11 8.62
C ASP A 198 -24.14 4.76 7.87
N GLY A 199 -23.09 3.95 7.92
CA GLY A 199 -22.99 2.61 7.33
C GLY A 199 -22.58 2.61 5.86
N TYR A 200 -22.25 3.76 5.28
CA TYR A 200 -21.65 3.88 3.94
C TYR A 200 -20.20 4.32 4.05
N LEU A 201 -19.35 3.72 3.21
CA LEU A 201 -17.95 4.10 3.17
C LEU A 201 -17.75 5.40 2.39
N ASP A 202 -17.15 6.37 3.05
CA ASP A 202 -16.76 7.67 2.51
C ASP A 202 -15.35 7.61 1.93
N LEU A 203 -14.97 8.60 1.13
CA LEU A 203 -13.71 8.60 0.41
C LEU A 203 -12.85 9.81 0.79
N TYR A 204 -11.66 9.57 1.30
CA TYR A 204 -10.68 10.61 1.58
C TYR A 204 -9.48 10.53 0.64
N LEU A 205 -9.20 11.64 -0.05
CA LEU A 205 -8.16 11.76 -1.05
C LEU A 205 -6.94 12.52 -0.54
N LEU A 206 -5.78 11.95 -0.75
CA LEU A 206 -4.49 12.57 -0.48
C LEU A 206 -3.96 13.25 -1.74
N ASN A 207 -4.37 14.49 -1.95
CA ASN A 207 -3.90 15.28 -3.07
C ASN A 207 -2.61 16.04 -2.71
N GLN A 208 -1.70 16.15 -3.67
CA GLN A 208 -0.44 16.86 -3.53
C GLN A 208 -0.41 18.12 -4.40
N PRO A 209 0.27 19.18 -3.96
CA PRO A 209 0.56 20.32 -4.82
C PRO A 209 1.54 19.94 -5.95
N PRO A 210 1.78 20.83 -6.92
CA PRO A 210 2.78 20.61 -7.95
C PRO A 210 4.13 20.25 -7.35
N ASN A 211 4.80 19.30 -7.97
CA ASN A 211 6.02 18.68 -7.47
C ASN A 211 7.12 19.70 -7.09
N PRO A 212 7.67 19.62 -5.88
CA PRO A 212 8.78 20.45 -5.43
C PRO A 212 10.12 20.16 -6.15
N GLY A 213 10.23 19.08 -6.94
CA GLY A 213 11.39 18.84 -7.83
C GLY A 213 11.62 19.99 -8.80
N SER A 214 10.62 20.87 -8.98
CA SER A 214 10.73 22.17 -9.59
C SER A 214 10.47 23.25 -8.55
N TYR A 215 11.39 23.49 -7.65
CA TYR A 215 11.31 24.55 -6.62
C TYR A 215 10.76 25.88 -7.14
N SER A 216 11.08 26.22 -8.40
CA SER A 216 10.59 27.45 -9.04
C SER A 216 9.07 27.43 -9.30
N LYS A 217 8.47 26.26 -9.53
CA LYS A 217 7.00 26.13 -9.68
C LYS A 217 6.30 26.14 -8.33
N PHE A 218 6.95 25.58 -7.30
CA PHE A 218 6.41 25.55 -5.94
C PHE A 218 6.34 26.95 -5.32
N PHE A 219 7.38 27.75 -5.41
CA PHE A 219 7.39 29.12 -4.87
C PHE A 219 6.42 30.09 -5.54
N GLY A 220 5.84 29.74 -6.66
CA GLY A 220 4.82 30.53 -7.34
C GLY A 220 3.43 29.91 -7.37
N ALA A 221 3.27 28.69 -6.82
CA ALA A 221 1.98 28.01 -6.80
C ALA A 221 1.06 28.60 -5.73
N ASP A 222 -0.21 28.80 -6.08
CA ASP A 222 -1.25 29.10 -5.11
C ASP A 222 -1.67 27.80 -4.40
N LEU A 223 -1.10 27.57 -3.22
CA LEU A 223 -1.35 26.34 -2.43
C LEU A 223 -2.77 26.33 -1.84
N THR A 224 -3.56 27.39 -2.02
CA THR A 224 -4.96 27.42 -1.57
C THR A 224 -5.92 26.82 -2.59
N LEU A 225 -5.44 26.45 -3.78
CA LEU A 225 -6.27 25.84 -4.82
C LEU A 225 -6.85 24.49 -4.33
N PRO A 226 -8.14 24.25 -4.59
CA PRO A 226 -8.81 23.02 -4.11
C PRO A 226 -8.11 21.73 -4.58
N GLU A 227 -7.57 21.69 -5.79
CA GLU A 227 -6.87 20.53 -6.35
C GLU A 227 -5.57 20.16 -5.62
N TYR A 228 -5.07 21.03 -4.72
CA TYR A 228 -3.88 20.75 -3.91
C TYR A 228 -4.22 20.37 -2.47
N SER A 229 -5.48 20.50 -2.08
CA SER A 229 -5.91 20.13 -0.75
C SER A 229 -6.35 18.67 -0.66
N LEU A 230 -6.21 18.12 0.53
CA LEU A 230 -6.88 16.89 0.91
C LEU A 230 -8.38 17.07 0.74
N GLN A 231 -9.10 16.03 0.34
CA GLN A 231 -10.54 16.10 0.09
C GLN A 231 -11.28 14.93 0.74
N LEU A 232 -12.39 15.25 1.41
CA LEU A 232 -13.33 14.25 1.93
C LEU A 232 -14.63 14.29 1.10
N PHE A 233 -14.98 13.13 0.57
CA PHE A 233 -16.21 12.92 -0.18
C PHE A 233 -17.14 12.02 0.61
N LYS A 234 -18.32 12.55 1.00
CA LYS A 234 -19.35 11.78 1.65
C LYS A 234 -20.11 10.92 0.65
N ASN A 235 -20.24 9.62 0.92
CA ASN A 235 -21.13 8.73 0.21
C ASN A 235 -22.60 9.03 0.57
N THR A 236 -23.45 9.25 -0.41
CA THR A 236 -24.86 9.57 -0.18
C THR A 236 -25.75 8.32 -0.02
N GLY A 237 -25.18 7.12 -0.18
CA GLY A 237 -25.94 5.87 -0.26
C GLY A 237 -26.77 5.70 -1.56
N ASN A 238 -26.66 6.63 -2.51
CA ASN A 238 -27.39 6.63 -3.78
C ASN A 238 -26.47 6.63 -5.00
N ASN A 239 -25.36 5.88 -4.92
CA ASN A 239 -24.38 5.77 -5.99
C ASN A 239 -23.78 7.14 -6.40
N SER A 240 -23.53 7.99 -5.42
CA SER A 240 -22.91 9.30 -5.62
C SER A 240 -22.19 9.76 -4.37
N PHE A 241 -21.18 10.59 -4.57
CA PHE A 241 -20.46 11.28 -3.50
C PHE A 241 -20.66 12.79 -3.61
N ILE A 242 -20.55 13.47 -2.47
CA ILE A 242 -20.52 14.93 -2.37
C ILE A 242 -19.26 15.37 -1.62
N ASP A 243 -18.60 16.41 -2.11
CA ASP A 243 -17.45 17.00 -1.41
C ASP A 243 -17.94 17.72 -0.15
N VAL A 244 -17.43 17.30 1.00
CA VAL A 244 -17.74 17.84 2.33
C VAL A 244 -16.48 18.34 3.04
N THR A 245 -15.41 18.55 2.31
CA THR A 245 -14.08 18.88 2.85
C THR A 245 -14.10 20.13 3.71
N ASP A 246 -14.74 21.20 3.23
CA ASP A 246 -14.81 22.48 3.95
C ASP A 246 -15.69 22.35 5.20
N GLU A 247 -16.84 21.68 5.11
CA GLU A 247 -17.78 21.44 6.21
C GLU A 247 -17.16 20.55 7.29
N ALA A 248 -16.39 19.55 6.88
CA ALA A 248 -15.70 18.64 7.79
C ALA A 248 -14.45 19.25 8.47
N GLY A 249 -13.99 20.44 8.02
CA GLY A 249 -12.80 21.10 8.57
C GLY A 249 -11.47 20.46 8.14
N LEU A 250 -11.49 19.66 7.06
CA LEU A 250 -10.33 18.89 6.58
C LEU A 250 -9.54 19.58 5.47
N LYS A 251 -9.95 20.77 5.02
CA LYS A 251 -9.26 21.49 3.96
C LYS A 251 -7.87 21.93 4.38
N ARG A 252 -6.86 21.22 3.91
CA ARG A 252 -5.46 21.49 4.21
C ARG A 252 -4.56 21.01 3.08
N THR A 253 -3.49 21.73 2.85
CA THR A 253 -2.48 21.37 1.84
C THR A 253 -1.21 20.90 2.54
N GLY A 254 -0.66 19.80 2.06
CA GLY A 254 0.58 19.19 2.51
C GLY A 254 1.23 18.39 1.38
N PHE A 255 2.14 17.52 1.73
CA PHE A 255 2.74 16.54 0.82
C PHE A 255 2.43 15.11 1.30
N PRO A 256 1.14 14.74 1.36
CA PRO A 256 0.74 13.48 1.95
C PRO A 256 1.26 12.27 1.15
N ASN A 257 1.85 11.31 1.85
CA ASN A 257 2.27 10.04 1.28
C ASN A 257 1.39 8.87 1.71
N SER A 258 0.87 8.93 2.93
CA SER A 258 0.00 7.88 3.46
C SER A 258 -0.99 8.43 4.48
N VAL A 259 -2.05 7.67 4.73
CA VAL A 259 -3.05 7.96 5.74
C VAL A 259 -3.43 6.70 6.49
N VAL A 260 -3.69 6.84 7.78
CA VAL A 260 -4.36 5.84 8.61
C VAL A 260 -5.70 6.40 9.04
N ALA A 261 -6.76 5.63 8.82
CA ALA A 261 -8.09 5.88 9.35
C ALA A 261 -8.36 4.86 10.45
N SER A 262 -8.48 5.30 11.69
CA SER A 262 -8.70 4.44 12.86
C SER A 262 -9.22 5.28 14.03
N ASP A 263 -9.99 4.66 14.92
CA ASP A 263 -10.36 5.26 16.19
C ASP A 263 -9.13 5.31 17.11
N LEU A 264 -8.44 6.46 17.15
CA LEU A 264 -7.17 6.63 17.86
C LEU A 264 -7.37 6.99 19.33
N ASN A 265 -8.50 7.61 19.66
CA ASN A 265 -8.83 8.07 21.01
C ASN A 265 -9.83 7.13 21.73
N GLN A 266 -10.36 6.11 21.06
CA GLN A 266 -11.32 5.11 21.55
C GLN A 266 -12.69 5.72 21.90
N ASP A 267 -13.17 6.68 21.14
CA ASP A 267 -14.49 7.30 21.32
C ASP A 267 -15.59 6.72 20.40
N GLY A 268 -15.22 5.78 19.50
CA GLY A 268 -16.11 5.12 18.57
C GLY A 268 -16.24 5.80 17.21
N TYR A 269 -15.49 6.87 16.97
CA TYR A 269 -15.41 7.54 15.67
C TYR A 269 -14.03 7.36 15.05
N VAL A 270 -13.99 7.30 13.73
CA VAL A 270 -12.72 7.08 13.01
C VAL A 270 -11.98 8.41 12.83
N ASP A 271 -10.77 8.48 13.37
CA ASP A 271 -9.82 9.58 13.25
C ASP A 271 -8.91 9.41 12.04
N LEU A 272 -8.17 10.46 11.67
CA LEU A 272 -7.22 10.44 10.57
C LEU A 272 -5.83 10.87 11.01
N TYR A 273 -4.82 10.07 10.66
CA TYR A 273 -3.42 10.49 10.72
C TYR A 273 -2.84 10.48 9.32
N VAL A 274 -2.39 11.64 8.84
CA VAL A 274 -1.81 11.84 7.51
C VAL A 274 -0.32 12.10 7.64
N ALA A 275 0.49 11.18 7.11
CA ALA A 275 1.93 11.34 7.06
C ALA A 275 2.32 12.17 5.83
N ASN A 276 3.00 13.29 6.07
CA ASN A 276 3.50 14.19 5.06
C ASN A 276 5.01 13.97 4.82
N ASP A 277 5.48 14.45 3.68
CA ASP A 277 6.90 14.54 3.31
C ASP A 277 7.36 15.99 3.32
N PHE A 278 8.64 16.19 3.02
CA PHE A 278 9.31 17.50 3.00
C PHE A 278 9.21 18.22 4.37
N ASP A 279 9.04 19.54 4.35
CA ASP A 279 8.95 20.38 5.54
C ASP A 279 7.50 20.54 6.07
N ALA A 280 6.54 19.78 5.52
CA ALA A 280 5.17 19.80 5.99
C ALA A 280 5.02 18.91 7.24
N PRO A 281 4.39 19.40 8.32
CA PRO A 281 4.10 18.56 9.48
C PRO A 281 3.07 17.50 9.12
N ASP A 282 3.08 16.38 9.85
CA ASP A 282 2.01 15.40 9.77
C ASP A 282 0.69 16.01 10.29
N PHE A 283 -0.43 15.47 9.81
CA PHE A 283 -1.74 15.94 10.26
C PHE A 283 -2.42 14.86 11.09
N LEU A 284 -2.79 15.22 12.31
CA LEU A 284 -3.65 14.43 13.18
C LEU A 284 -5.00 15.11 13.31
N TYR A 285 -6.07 14.40 12.94
CA TYR A 285 -7.43 14.88 13.03
C TYR A 285 -8.24 13.95 13.90
N TYR A 286 -8.84 14.49 14.96
CA TYR A 286 -9.83 13.77 15.75
C TYR A 286 -11.24 14.05 15.22
N ASN A 287 -12.00 13.00 15.03
CA ASN A 287 -13.41 13.09 14.62
C ASN A 287 -14.27 13.52 15.82
N ASN A 288 -15.06 14.57 15.67
CA ASN A 288 -15.88 15.10 16.74
C ASN A 288 -17.23 14.38 16.92
N GLY A 289 -17.54 13.39 16.05
CA GLY A 289 -18.81 12.63 16.07
C GLY A 289 -20.01 13.41 15.53
N ASP A 290 -19.81 14.62 15.03
CA ASP A 290 -20.85 15.51 14.47
C ASP A 290 -20.68 15.76 12.95
N GLY A 291 -19.79 15.01 12.32
CA GLY A 291 -19.41 15.15 10.90
C GLY A 291 -18.26 16.13 10.66
N THR A 292 -17.64 16.64 11.73
CA THR A 292 -16.48 17.53 11.65
C THR A 292 -15.25 16.93 12.33
N PHE A 293 -14.07 17.47 12.01
CA PHE A 293 -12.81 17.04 12.59
C PHE A 293 -12.09 18.21 13.27
N SER A 294 -11.44 17.91 14.39
CA SER A 294 -10.53 18.82 15.09
C SER A 294 -9.10 18.50 14.69
N TYR A 295 -8.35 19.50 14.24
CA TYR A 295 -6.92 19.35 13.94
C TYR A 295 -6.11 19.54 15.22
N GLU A 296 -5.31 18.52 15.55
CA GLU A 296 -4.36 18.59 16.65
C GLU A 296 -3.08 19.27 16.17
N THR A 297 -2.79 20.45 16.72
CA THR A 297 -1.51 21.12 16.52
C THR A 297 -0.57 20.66 17.64
N GLU A 298 0.60 20.14 17.32
CA GLU A 298 1.64 19.94 18.31
C GLU A 298 1.85 21.25 19.11
N SER A 299 1.62 21.17 20.42
CA SER A 299 1.88 22.25 21.39
C SER A 299 3.34 22.29 21.80
#